data_b52fd5a29d44de5221a6f01e2b4d130d
#
_entry.id   b52fd5a29d44de5221a6f01e2b4d130d
#
_cell.length_a   1.000
_cell.length_b   1.000
_cell.length_c   1.000
_cell.angle_alpha   90.00
_cell.angle_beta   90.00
_cell.angle_gamma   90.00
#
_symmetry.space_group_name_H-M   'P 1'
#
loop_
_entity.id
_entity.type
_entity.pdbx_description
1 polymer ?
#
loop_
_entity_poly.entity_id
_entity_poly.type
_entity_poly.pdbx_seq_one_letter_code
_entity_poly.pdbx_strand_id
1 'polypeptide(L)'
;MVRVRDIVAALGLVIMCATTLPAGAQTPPVLPPPKPMPATVAPAVNDIPAPTYILGPQDVIQVDALGRTDFSTKARIGADGTVQLPFLGAFPASDRTVVQLRDDIAAALQKGGYFAKPIIQVEVISFASRYVTVLGAVGAPGLIPVERPYRLSEILARVGGVRGDGADYVVLRSPKGPERNLAVKALATGDETTDPYVQPGDKIFIPTAEIFYVKGQVKAPGSYPITANMTLVMALARGGGITDLGSDSHIKIVRKNVTISPKDLNIKIEPNDVIDVGEGFF
;
A
#
# COMPACT_ATOMS: atom_id res chain seq x y z
N MET A 1 59.42 16.16 17.40
CA MET A 1 60.69 16.30 18.11
C MET A 1 60.59 15.58 19.46
N VAL A 2 61.48 14.57 19.65
CA VAL A 2 61.98 13.97 20.92
C VAL A 2 60.99 13.07 21.66
N ARG A 3 61.08 11.75 21.56
CA ARG A 3 61.97 10.72 22.19
C ARG A 3 61.54 10.43 23.62
N VAL A 4 61.24 9.23 23.99
CA VAL A 4 61.96 7.96 24.15
C VAL A 4 62.13 7.57 25.64
N ARG A 5 61.86 6.30 25.90
CA ARG A 5 62.60 5.32 26.69
C ARG A 5 62.15 4.96 28.10
N ASP A 6 61.81 3.68 28.12
CA ASP A 6 62.40 2.61 29.03
C ASP A 6 62.46 2.85 30.54
N ILE A 7 61.96 1.89 31.26
CA ILE A 7 62.73 1.18 32.29
C ILE A 7 62.12 -0.21 32.59
N VAL A 8 62.99 -1.15 32.55
CA VAL A 8 62.95 -2.59 32.79
C VAL A 8 63.18 -2.90 34.30
N ALA A 9 62.78 -4.11 34.65
CA ALA A 9 63.25 -4.96 35.76
C ALA A 9 62.28 -5.08 36.94
N ALA A 10 62.06 -6.21 37.61
CA ALA A 10 62.66 -7.53 37.57
C ALA A 10 61.89 -8.47 38.50
N LEU A 11 61.88 -9.71 38.15
CA LEU A 11 62.06 -10.94 38.98
C LEU A 11 61.19 -11.17 40.24
N GLY A 12 60.45 -12.26 40.21
CA GLY A 12 59.85 -12.94 41.33
C GLY A 12 59.32 -14.32 40.97
N LEU A 13 60.23 -15.29 40.87
CA LEU A 13 59.93 -16.72 40.60
C LEU A 13 59.32 -17.35 41.87
N VAL A 14 58.04 -17.83 41.80
CA VAL A 14 57.54 -18.83 42.76
C VAL A 14 56.88 -19.97 41.95
N ILE A 15 57.62 -21.08 41.96
CA ILE A 15 57.19 -22.36 41.46
C ILE A 15 56.17 -22.95 42.45
N MET A 16 54.90 -23.13 42.07
CA MET A 16 54.02 -23.97 42.83
C MET A 16 53.40 -24.98 41.85
N CYS A 17 53.77 -26.21 42.06
CA CYS A 17 53.35 -27.43 41.43
C CYS A 17 51.81 -27.61 41.68
N ALA A 18 50.97 -27.56 40.70
CA ALA A 18 49.57 -27.95 40.81
C ALA A 18 49.26 -28.99 39.72
N THR A 19 48.87 -30.13 40.17
CA THR A 19 48.47 -31.34 39.45
C THR A 19 47.37 -31.08 38.43
N THR A 20 47.63 -31.40 37.18
CA THR A 20 46.64 -31.34 36.07
C THR A 20 45.66 -32.51 36.15
N LEU A 21 44.42 -32.23 36.46
CA LEU A 21 43.29 -33.11 36.15
C LEU A 21 42.93 -32.97 34.67
N PRO A 22 42.67 -34.08 33.94
CA PRO A 22 42.22 -33.97 32.55
C PRO A 22 40.77 -33.45 32.51
N ALA A 23 40.58 -32.30 31.92
CA ALA A 23 39.26 -31.77 31.57
C ALA A 23 38.65 -32.68 30.50
N GLY A 24 37.64 -33.41 30.88
CA GLY A 24 36.80 -34.16 29.93
C GLY A 24 36.16 -33.19 28.96
N ALA A 25 36.49 -33.32 27.68
CA ALA A 25 35.85 -32.60 26.60
C ALA A 25 34.36 -33.04 26.52
N GLN A 26 33.48 -32.22 27.06
CA GLN A 26 32.05 -32.36 26.80
C GLN A 26 31.77 -31.90 25.37
N THR A 27 31.52 -32.85 24.49
CA THR A 27 30.96 -32.56 23.16
C THR A 27 29.60 -31.86 23.33
N PRO A 28 29.38 -30.69 22.67
CA PRO A 28 28.07 -30.04 22.73
C PRO A 28 27.01 -30.98 22.18
N PRO A 29 25.78 -30.96 22.75
CA PRO A 29 24.69 -31.80 22.26
C PRO A 29 24.39 -31.46 20.80
N VAL A 30 24.54 -32.45 19.92
CA VAL A 30 24.10 -32.34 18.52
C VAL A 30 22.58 -32.25 18.54
N LEU A 31 22.05 -31.04 18.22
CA LEU A 31 20.62 -30.86 17.98
C LEU A 31 20.19 -31.76 16.81
N PRO A 32 19.10 -32.50 16.96
CA PRO A 32 18.58 -33.29 15.85
C PRO A 32 18.20 -32.35 14.69
N PRO A 33 18.41 -32.81 13.43
CA PRO A 33 18.04 -31.96 12.28
C PRO A 33 16.55 -31.61 12.36
N PRO A 34 16.18 -30.37 11.98
CA PRO A 34 14.79 -29.96 11.98
C PRO A 34 13.99 -30.91 11.10
N LYS A 35 12.88 -31.44 11.64
CA LYS A 35 11.93 -32.20 10.85
C LYS A 35 11.56 -31.41 9.61
N PRO A 36 11.58 -32.00 8.40
CA PRO A 36 11.10 -31.31 7.23
C PRO A 36 9.65 -30.88 7.49
N MET A 37 9.45 -29.55 7.50
CA MET A 37 8.11 -28.99 7.52
C MET A 37 7.38 -29.51 6.26
N PRO A 38 6.13 -29.96 6.38
CA PRO A 38 5.37 -30.27 5.19
C PRO A 38 5.42 -29.04 4.29
N ALA A 39 5.86 -29.23 3.05
CA ALA A 39 5.81 -28.17 2.05
C ALA A 39 4.35 -27.69 2.04
N THR A 40 4.13 -26.47 2.48
CA THR A 40 2.86 -25.79 2.31
C THR A 40 2.68 -25.72 0.79
N VAL A 41 1.87 -26.62 0.25
CA VAL A 41 1.41 -26.54 -1.13
C VAL A 41 0.76 -25.18 -1.21
N ALA A 42 1.40 -24.25 -1.90
CA ALA A 42 0.78 -22.99 -2.26
C ALA A 42 -0.58 -23.38 -2.86
N PRO A 43 -1.70 -22.76 -2.44
CA PRO A 43 -2.98 -23.03 -3.05
C PRO A 43 -2.77 -22.86 -4.55
N ALA A 44 -3.13 -23.89 -5.32
CA ALA A 44 -3.17 -23.80 -6.76
C ALA A 44 -3.92 -22.51 -7.05
N VAL A 45 -3.23 -21.56 -7.69
CA VAL A 45 -3.86 -20.35 -8.21
C VAL A 45 -4.86 -20.90 -9.20
N ASN A 46 -6.12 -21.01 -8.78
CA ASN A 46 -7.19 -21.37 -9.67
C ASN A 46 -7.02 -20.46 -10.88
N ASP A 47 -6.97 -21.06 -12.07
CA ASP A 47 -6.98 -20.40 -13.36
C ASP A 47 -8.23 -19.51 -13.47
N ILE A 48 -8.20 -18.38 -12.80
CA ILE A 48 -9.00 -17.24 -13.22
C ILE A 48 -8.28 -16.82 -14.50
N PRO A 49 -8.93 -16.95 -15.68
CA PRO A 49 -8.32 -16.54 -16.93
C PRO A 49 -7.84 -15.12 -16.70
N ALA A 50 -6.52 -14.93 -16.78
CA ALA A 50 -5.91 -13.60 -16.58
C ALA A 50 -6.67 -12.66 -17.51
N PRO A 51 -7.40 -11.67 -16.99
CA PRO A 51 -8.14 -10.76 -17.84
C PRO A 51 -7.10 -10.07 -18.68
N THR A 52 -7.18 -10.32 -19.95
CA THR A 52 -6.18 -9.99 -20.94
C THR A 52 -6.16 -8.48 -21.05
N TYR A 53 -5.06 -7.85 -20.72
CA TYR A 53 -4.89 -6.40 -20.85
C TYR A 53 -5.26 -5.98 -22.28
N ILE A 54 -6.10 -4.99 -22.42
CA ILE A 54 -6.48 -4.41 -23.70
C ILE A 54 -5.62 -3.16 -23.89
N LEU A 55 -4.83 -3.19 -24.94
CA LEU A 55 -3.94 -2.11 -25.33
C LEU A 55 -4.75 -0.83 -25.65
N GLY A 56 -4.17 0.31 -25.34
CA GLY A 56 -4.77 1.61 -25.60
C GLY A 56 -3.76 2.69 -25.98
N PRO A 57 -4.23 3.88 -26.35
CA PRO A 57 -3.37 5.00 -26.68
C PRO A 57 -2.40 5.34 -25.54
N GLN A 58 -1.17 5.73 -25.88
CA GLN A 58 -0.06 6.04 -24.99
C GLN A 58 0.66 4.83 -24.37
N ASP A 59 0.15 3.60 -24.49
CA ASP A 59 0.92 2.43 -24.07
C ASP A 59 2.20 2.30 -24.90
N VAL A 60 3.24 1.78 -24.27
CA VAL A 60 4.52 1.51 -24.94
C VAL A 60 4.69 0.01 -25.01
N ILE A 61 4.86 -0.50 -26.22
CA ILE A 61 5.06 -1.92 -26.47
C ILE A 61 6.44 -2.16 -27.11
N GLN A 62 7.01 -3.32 -26.82
CA GLN A 62 8.13 -3.89 -27.52
C GLN A 62 7.60 -5.00 -28.41
N VAL A 63 7.98 -4.97 -29.69
CA VAL A 63 7.60 -6.00 -30.67
C VAL A 63 8.87 -6.56 -31.30
N ASP A 64 9.07 -7.86 -31.19
CA ASP A 64 10.25 -8.55 -31.69
C ASP A 64 9.84 -9.74 -32.57
N ALA A 65 10.57 -9.95 -33.66
CA ALA A 65 10.49 -11.23 -34.40
C ALA A 65 11.65 -12.13 -34.02
N LEU A 66 11.35 -13.31 -33.51
CA LEU A 66 12.36 -14.24 -33.01
C LEU A 66 13.32 -14.66 -34.14
N GLY A 67 14.63 -14.51 -33.87
CA GLY A 67 15.67 -14.81 -34.87
C GLY A 67 15.88 -13.72 -35.93
N ARG A 68 15.26 -12.55 -35.79
CA ARG A 68 15.37 -11.42 -36.69
C ARG A 68 15.63 -10.12 -35.95
N THR A 69 16.83 -9.60 -36.05
CA THR A 69 17.21 -8.33 -35.43
C THR A 69 16.73 -7.10 -36.21
N ASP A 70 16.37 -7.29 -37.47
CA ASP A 70 15.78 -6.28 -38.33
C ASP A 70 14.29 -5.96 -38.03
N PHE A 71 13.65 -6.79 -37.26
CA PHE A 71 12.31 -6.57 -36.76
C PHE A 71 12.30 -6.59 -35.22
N SER A 72 12.84 -5.56 -34.61
CA SER A 72 12.80 -5.28 -33.20
C SER A 72 12.48 -3.80 -33.04
N THR A 73 11.38 -3.48 -32.38
CA THR A 73 10.98 -2.09 -32.21
C THR A 73 10.28 -1.86 -30.88
N LYS A 74 10.66 -0.78 -30.20
CA LYS A 74 9.95 -0.23 -29.07
C LYS A 74 9.17 0.99 -29.55
N ALA A 75 7.85 0.90 -29.50
CA ALA A 75 7.00 1.95 -30.02
C ALA A 75 5.85 2.27 -29.08
N ARG A 76 5.39 3.53 -29.15
CA ARG A 76 4.23 4.01 -28.41
C ARG A 76 3.00 3.94 -29.32
N ILE A 77 1.89 3.49 -28.78
CA ILE A 77 0.60 3.53 -29.46
C ILE A 77 0.15 5.00 -29.54
N GLY A 78 -0.08 5.49 -30.73
CA GLY A 78 -0.52 6.85 -31.00
C GLY A 78 -1.91 7.14 -30.45
N ALA A 79 -2.30 8.42 -30.44
CA ALA A 79 -3.66 8.84 -30.06
C ALA A 79 -4.73 8.31 -31.01
N ASP A 80 -4.33 8.01 -32.27
CA ASP A 80 -5.12 7.38 -33.31
C ASP A 80 -5.30 5.86 -33.11
N GLY A 81 -4.67 5.29 -32.07
CA GLY A 81 -4.71 3.85 -31.77
C GLY A 81 -3.78 3.01 -32.62
N THR A 82 -2.88 3.61 -33.39
CA THR A 82 -1.92 2.89 -34.24
C THR A 82 -0.53 2.84 -33.61
N VAL A 83 0.26 1.84 -34.01
CA VAL A 83 1.69 1.71 -33.67
C VAL A 83 2.50 1.65 -34.96
N GLN A 84 3.68 2.30 -34.97
CA GLN A 84 4.59 2.26 -36.12
C GLN A 84 5.47 1.00 -36.00
N LEU A 85 5.33 0.12 -36.98
CA LEU A 85 6.09 -1.12 -37.07
C LEU A 85 6.95 -1.17 -38.33
N PRO A 86 8.15 -1.77 -38.26
CA PRO A 86 8.95 -2.03 -39.45
C PRO A 86 8.14 -2.83 -40.47
N PHE A 87 8.33 -2.57 -41.76
CA PHE A 87 7.67 -3.19 -42.92
C PHE A 87 6.16 -2.99 -43.01
N LEU A 88 5.44 -2.84 -41.90
CA LEU A 88 3.95 -2.69 -41.86
C LEU A 88 3.50 -1.24 -41.78
N GLY A 89 4.39 -0.29 -41.40
CA GLY A 89 4.01 1.10 -41.20
C GLY A 89 3.04 1.27 -39.99
N ALA A 90 2.04 2.11 -40.13
CA ALA A 90 1.03 2.34 -39.13
C ALA A 90 0.09 1.12 -39.00
N PHE A 91 0.14 0.44 -37.86
CA PHE A 91 -0.61 -0.78 -37.59
C PHE A 91 -1.60 -0.59 -36.40
N PRO A 92 -2.88 -0.97 -36.54
CA PRO A 92 -3.86 -0.79 -35.48
C PRO A 92 -3.54 -1.69 -34.27
N ALA A 93 -3.38 -1.08 -33.10
CA ALA A 93 -3.01 -1.76 -31.85
C ALA A 93 -4.01 -1.55 -30.72
N SER A 94 -4.74 -0.44 -30.70
CA SER A 94 -5.76 -0.18 -29.68
C SER A 94 -6.93 -1.16 -29.74
N ASP A 95 -7.55 -1.37 -28.56
CA ASP A 95 -8.70 -2.26 -28.36
C ASP A 95 -8.41 -3.74 -28.68
N ARG A 96 -7.13 -4.10 -28.69
CA ARG A 96 -6.65 -5.48 -28.90
C ARG A 96 -5.93 -5.96 -27.67
N THR A 97 -5.97 -7.26 -27.46
CA THR A 97 -5.11 -7.90 -26.47
C THR A 97 -3.71 -8.07 -27.05
N VAL A 98 -2.72 -8.25 -26.16
CA VAL A 98 -1.33 -8.54 -26.59
C VAL A 98 -1.28 -9.75 -27.52
N VAL A 99 -2.07 -10.80 -27.22
CA VAL A 99 -2.16 -12.02 -28.01
C VAL A 99 -2.75 -11.74 -29.39
N GLN A 100 -3.88 -11.01 -29.44
CA GLN A 100 -4.51 -10.61 -30.70
C GLN A 100 -3.58 -9.77 -31.57
N LEU A 101 -2.91 -8.77 -30.97
CA LEU A 101 -1.96 -7.92 -31.69
C LEU A 101 -0.79 -8.75 -32.25
N ARG A 102 -0.25 -9.68 -31.46
CA ARG A 102 0.80 -10.61 -31.91
C ARG A 102 0.37 -11.41 -33.14
N ASP A 103 -0.82 -12.00 -33.07
CA ASP A 103 -1.32 -12.86 -34.13
C ASP A 103 -1.65 -12.06 -35.42
N ASP A 104 -2.19 -10.86 -35.25
CA ASP A 104 -2.46 -9.94 -36.35
C ASP A 104 -1.18 -9.46 -37.05
N ILE A 105 -0.14 -9.11 -36.28
CA ILE A 105 1.19 -8.73 -36.83
C ILE A 105 1.80 -9.91 -37.59
N ALA A 106 1.76 -11.12 -37.03
CA ALA A 106 2.29 -12.32 -37.68
C ALA A 106 1.57 -12.57 -39.02
N ALA A 107 0.24 -12.49 -39.04
CA ALA A 107 -0.56 -12.66 -40.25
C ALA A 107 -0.26 -11.57 -41.31
N ALA A 108 -0.12 -10.31 -40.88
CA ALA A 108 0.19 -9.20 -41.77
C ALA A 108 1.58 -9.34 -42.44
N LEU A 109 2.59 -9.73 -41.66
CA LEU A 109 3.94 -9.96 -42.17
C LEU A 109 3.99 -11.14 -43.13
N GLN A 110 3.25 -12.19 -42.88
CA GLN A 110 3.14 -13.35 -43.77
C GLN A 110 2.40 -12.96 -45.06
N LYS A 111 1.29 -12.26 -44.96
CA LYS A 111 0.50 -11.80 -46.12
C LYS A 111 1.28 -10.81 -47.00
N GLY A 112 2.10 -9.95 -46.38
CA GLY A 112 2.98 -9.01 -47.09
C GLY A 112 4.21 -9.67 -47.75
N GLY A 113 4.43 -10.97 -47.54
CA GLY A 113 5.58 -11.70 -48.08
C GLY A 113 6.93 -11.36 -47.42
N TYR A 114 6.91 -10.65 -46.28
CA TYR A 114 8.12 -10.27 -45.57
C TYR A 114 8.77 -11.46 -44.84
N PHE A 115 7.92 -12.33 -44.22
CA PHE A 115 8.35 -13.53 -43.50
C PHE A 115 7.43 -14.71 -43.79
N ALA A 116 7.99 -15.90 -44.04
CA ALA A 116 7.20 -17.10 -44.34
C ALA A 116 6.45 -17.64 -43.08
N LYS A 117 7.11 -17.65 -41.91
CA LYS A 117 6.58 -18.09 -40.62
C LYS A 117 7.16 -17.24 -39.50
N PRO A 118 6.69 -15.99 -39.30
CA PRO A 118 7.23 -15.15 -38.26
C PRO A 118 6.76 -15.62 -36.89
N ILE A 119 7.68 -15.70 -35.93
CA ILE A 119 7.37 -15.89 -34.51
C ILE A 119 7.49 -14.52 -33.87
N ILE A 120 6.37 -13.90 -33.57
CA ILE A 120 6.30 -12.55 -33.01
C ILE A 120 6.14 -12.65 -31.50
N GLN A 121 6.89 -11.82 -30.78
CA GLN A 121 6.73 -11.55 -29.36
C GLN A 121 6.28 -10.11 -29.19
N VAL A 122 5.27 -9.89 -28.37
CA VAL A 122 4.79 -8.55 -28.00
C VAL A 122 4.80 -8.46 -26.48
N GLU A 123 5.46 -7.44 -25.96
CA GLU A 123 5.55 -7.16 -24.53
C GLU A 123 5.11 -5.72 -24.26
N VAL A 124 4.34 -5.50 -23.20
CA VAL A 124 3.95 -4.16 -22.77
C VAL A 124 5.01 -3.63 -21.80
N ILE A 125 5.74 -2.62 -22.22
CA ILE A 125 6.80 -1.98 -21.42
C ILE A 125 6.23 -0.94 -20.46
N SER A 126 5.16 -0.24 -20.89
CA SER A 126 4.51 0.79 -20.05
C SER A 126 3.01 0.81 -20.29
N PHE A 127 2.28 0.67 -19.20
CA PHE A 127 0.82 0.68 -19.15
C PHE A 127 0.35 2.12 -18.88
N ALA A 128 0.17 2.91 -19.91
CA ALA A 128 -0.18 4.33 -19.80
C ALA A 128 -1.62 4.64 -20.17
N SER A 129 -2.33 3.71 -20.84
CA SER A 129 -3.71 3.91 -21.29
C SER A 129 -4.74 3.62 -20.21
N ARG A 130 -4.41 2.77 -19.25
CA ARG A 130 -5.32 2.29 -18.21
C ARG A 130 -4.74 2.53 -16.84
N TYR A 131 -5.27 3.51 -16.14
CA TYR A 131 -4.82 3.85 -14.78
C TYR A 131 -6.02 4.25 -13.91
N VAL A 132 -5.84 4.16 -12.62
CA VAL A 132 -6.67 4.78 -11.60
C VAL A 132 -5.88 5.90 -10.93
N THR A 133 -6.58 6.94 -10.49
CA THR A 133 -5.97 8.06 -9.78
C THR A 133 -6.21 7.90 -8.29
N VAL A 134 -5.15 7.83 -7.49
CA VAL A 134 -5.25 7.75 -6.03
C VAL A 134 -4.76 9.05 -5.43
N LEU A 135 -5.60 9.68 -4.61
CA LEU A 135 -5.37 11.00 -4.01
C LEU A 135 -5.66 10.98 -2.51
N GLY A 136 -5.09 11.95 -1.79
CA GLY A 136 -5.39 12.21 -0.38
C GLY A 136 -4.44 11.53 0.60
N ALA A 137 -4.96 11.11 1.75
CA ALA A 137 -4.18 10.60 2.87
C ALA A 137 -3.78 9.12 2.69
N VAL A 138 -2.93 8.86 1.70
CA VAL A 138 -2.31 7.54 1.41
C VAL A 138 -0.79 7.63 1.45
N GLY A 139 -0.12 6.49 1.54
CA GLY A 139 1.34 6.45 1.58
C GLY A 139 2.00 7.04 0.34
N ALA A 140 1.52 6.70 -0.87
CA ALA A 140 2.04 7.15 -2.16
C ALA A 140 0.90 7.52 -3.12
N PRO A 141 0.38 8.77 -3.09
CA PRO A 141 -0.64 9.20 -4.04
C PRO A 141 -0.08 9.29 -5.45
N GLY A 142 -0.92 9.03 -6.46
CA GLY A 142 -0.49 9.09 -7.85
C GLY A 142 -1.38 8.30 -8.81
N LEU A 143 -0.87 8.10 -10.02
CA LEU A 143 -1.49 7.28 -11.06
C LEU A 143 -1.01 5.83 -10.92
N ILE A 144 -1.91 4.91 -10.75
CA ILE A 144 -1.63 3.48 -10.61
C ILE A 144 -2.11 2.75 -11.87
N PRO A 145 -1.22 2.08 -12.61
CA PRO A 145 -1.60 1.33 -13.80
C PRO A 145 -2.47 0.11 -13.42
N VAL A 146 -3.50 -0.14 -14.22
CA VAL A 146 -4.43 -1.26 -14.06
C VAL A 146 -4.15 -2.30 -15.14
N GLU A 147 -3.25 -3.21 -14.84
CA GLU A 147 -2.80 -4.28 -15.75
C GLU A 147 -3.76 -5.48 -15.79
N ARG A 148 -4.46 -5.69 -14.67
CA ARG A 148 -5.49 -6.70 -14.46
C ARG A 148 -6.62 -6.11 -13.62
N PRO A 149 -7.77 -6.77 -13.47
CA PRO A 149 -8.75 -6.33 -12.48
C PRO A 149 -8.12 -6.38 -11.09
N TYR A 150 -8.06 -5.22 -10.45
CA TYR A 150 -7.67 -5.07 -9.06
C TYR A 150 -8.88 -4.72 -8.23
N ARG A 151 -8.96 -5.27 -7.02
CA ARG A 151 -9.88 -4.80 -6.01
C ARG A 151 -9.40 -3.49 -5.42
N LEU A 152 -10.32 -2.71 -4.88
CA LEU A 152 -9.97 -1.42 -4.25
C LEU A 152 -8.97 -1.60 -3.11
N SER A 153 -9.11 -2.66 -2.32
CA SER A 153 -8.17 -3.03 -1.25
C SER A 153 -6.75 -3.30 -1.78
N GLU A 154 -6.61 -3.96 -2.95
CA GLU A 154 -5.30 -4.21 -3.58
C GLU A 154 -4.64 -2.90 -4.04
N ILE A 155 -5.41 -1.97 -4.58
CA ILE A 155 -4.90 -0.65 -4.96
C ILE A 155 -4.43 0.13 -3.73
N LEU A 156 -5.22 0.11 -2.64
CA LEU A 156 -4.82 0.74 -1.39
C LEU A 156 -3.53 0.14 -0.82
N ALA A 157 -3.37 -1.18 -0.87
CA ALA A 157 -2.13 -1.83 -0.45
C ALA A 157 -0.92 -1.40 -1.31
N ARG A 158 -1.09 -1.26 -2.62
CA ARG A 158 -0.04 -0.78 -3.53
C ARG A 158 0.44 0.64 -3.23
N VAL A 159 -0.45 1.51 -2.77
CA VAL A 159 -0.11 2.91 -2.41
C VAL A 159 0.31 3.06 -0.94
N GLY A 160 0.59 1.96 -0.25
CA GLY A 160 1.06 1.97 1.13
C GLY A 160 -0.04 2.17 2.17
N GLY A 161 -1.31 1.91 1.80
CA GLY A 161 -2.45 2.00 2.69
C GLY A 161 -2.88 3.43 3.04
N VAL A 162 -3.88 3.52 3.91
CA VAL A 162 -4.34 4.80 4.46
C VAL A 162 -3.37 5.27 5.54
N ARG A 163 -2.99 6.53 5.48
CA ARG A 163 -2.12 7.15 6.50
C ARG A 163 -2.85 7.31 7.84
N GLY A 164 -2.08 7.48 8.92
CA GLY A 164 -2.63 7.65 10.26
C GLY A 164 -3.50 8.90 10.46
N ASP A 165 -3.37 9.89 9.56
CA ASP A 165 -4.19 11.10 9.50
C ASP A 165 -5.36 10.98 8.50
N GLY A 166 -5.51 9.85 7.83
CA GLY A 166 -6.60 9.58 6.89
C GLY A 166 -7.91 9.23 7.57
N ALA A 167 -9.01 9.50 6.87
CA ALA A 167 -10.34 9.07 7.29
C ALA A 167 -10.47 7.55 7.23
N ASP A 168 -11.45 7.02 7.94
CA ASP A 168 -11.78 5.59 7.98
C ASP A 168 -12.65 5.13 6.80
N TYR A 169 -12.78 5.96 5.77
CA TYR A 169 -13.50 5.66 4.55
C TYR A 169 -12.76 6.17 3.31
N VAL A 170 -13.06 5.53 2.19
CA VAL A 170 -12.53 5.83 0.85
C VAL A 170 -13.68 6.29 -0.03
N VAL A 171 -13.45 7.35 -0.75
CA VAL A 171 -14.38 7.84 -1.80
C VAL A 171 -13.95 7.28 -3.13
N LEU A 172 -14.75 6.40 -3.70
CA LEU A 172 -14.56 5.86 -5.05
C LEU A 172 -15.49 6.58 -6.02
N ARG A 173 -14.93 7.25 -7.02
CA ARG A 173 -15.67 7.92 -8.10
C ARG A 173 -15.29 7.32 -9.43
N SER A 174 -16.24 6.65 -10.06
CA SER A 174 -16.10 6.13 -11.42
C SER A 174 -16.60 7.15 -12.46
N PRO A 175 -15.98 7.24 -13.65
CA PRO A 175 -16.39 8.20 -14.70
C PRO A 175 -17.85 8.08 -15.12
N LYS A 176 -18.42 6.89 -15.04
CA LYS A 176 -19.79 6.57 -15.47
C LYS A 176 -20.70 6.10 -14.32
N GLY A 177 -20.23 6.20 -13.07
CA GLY A 177 -20.97 5.69 -11.92
C GLY A 177 -21.18 6.73 -10.82
N PRO A 178 -22.04 6.42 -9.83
CA PRO A 178 -22.19 7.25 -8.65
C PRO A 178 -20.92 7.23 -7.79
N GLU A 179 -20.75 8.29 -7.03
CA GLU A 179 -19.74 8.32 -5.96
C GLU A 179 -20.13 7.35 -4.85
N ARG A 180 -19.18 6.56 -4.36
CA ARG A 180 -19.38 5.57 -3.31
C ARG A 180 -18.40 5.82 -2.16
N ASN A 181 -18.95 5.88 -0.94
CA ASN A 181 -18.15 5.93 0.27
C ASN A 181 -18.04 4.52 0.86
N LEU A 182 -16.84 4.01 0.97
CA LEU A 182 -16.55 2.64 1.39
C LEU A 182 -15.67 2.69 2.66
N ALA A 183 -16.12 2.04 3.72
CA ALA A 183 -15.35 1.98 4.97
C ALA A 183 -14.06 1.16 4.77
N VAL A 184 -12.92 1.69 5.20
CA VAL A 184 -11.60 1.02 5.07
C VAL A 184 -11.61 -0.36 5.71
N LYS A 185 -12.25 -0.50 6.87
CA LYS A 185 -12.40 -1.79 7.55
C LYS A 185 -13.19 -2.80 6.72
N ALA A 186 -14.25 -2.36 6.04
CA ALA A 186 -15.06 -3.23 5.20
C ALA A 186 -14.30 -3.70 3.95
N LEU A 187 -13.42 -2.87 3.39
CA LEU A 187 -12.54 -3.27 2.28
C LEU A 187 -11.59 -4.40 2.69
N ALA A 188 -11.09 -4.39 3.93
CA ALA A 188 -10.14 -5.39 4.41
C ALA A 188 -10.79 -6.75 4.76
N THR A 189 -12.08 -6.77 5.07
CA THR A 189 -12.79 -7.96 5.59
C THR A 189 -14.01 -8.36 4.75
N GLY A 190 -14.33 -7.58 3.73
CA GLY A 190 -15.57 -7.68 2.98
C GLY A 190 -15.51 -8.59 1.76
N ASP A 191 -16.68 -8.72 1.16
CA ASP A 191 -16.95 -9.44 -0.07
C ASP A 191 -16.87 -8.50 -1.31
N GLU A 192 -17.31 -8.98 -2.47
CA GLU A 192 -17.32 -8.22 -3.72
C GLU A 192 -18.16 -6.94 -3.69
N THR A 193 -19.17 -6.86 -2.82
CA THR A 193 -20.05 -5.70 -2.70
C THR A 193 -19.39 -4.58 -1.91
N THR A 194 -18.59 -4.93 -0.94
CA THR A 194 -17.87 -4.01 -0.04
C THR A 194 -16.46 -3.70 -0.53
N ASP A 195 -15.83 -4.60 -1.29
CA ASP A 195 -14.52 -4.42 -1.92
C ASP A 195 -14.62 -4.56 -3.46
N PRO A 196 -15.11 -3.53 -4.17
CA PRO A 196 -15.35 -3.60 -5.60
C PRO A 196 -14.06 -3.64 -6.41
N TYR A 197 -14.16 -4.20 -7.62
CA TYR A 197 -13.13 -4.04 -8.64
C TYR A 197 -13.08 -2.58 -9.12
N VAL A 198 -11.87 -2.06 -9.24
CA VAL A 198 -11.62 -0.73 -9.81
C VAL A 198 -11.60 -0.80 -11.34
N GLN A 199 -12.08 0.26 -11.96
CA GLN A 199 -12.09 0.41 -13.42
C GLN A 199 -11.05 1.46 -13.85
N PRO A 200 -10.45 1.32 -15.04
CA PRO A 200 -9.62 2.37 -15.60
C PRO A 200 -10.36 3.71 -15.64
N GLY A 201 -9.70 4.77 -15.17
CA GLY A 201 -10.27 6.09 -15.05
C GLY A 201 -10.98 6.38 -13.72
N ASP A 202 -11.07 5.40 -12.81
CA ASP A 202 -11.60 5.62 -11.47
C ASP A 202 -10.69 6.58 -10.69
N LYS A 203 -11.33 7.39 -9.84
CA LYS A 203 -10.66 8.25 -8.86
C LYS A 203 -10.93 7.71 -7.47
N ILE A 204 -9.87 7.45 -6.74
CA ILE A 204 -9.88 6.95 -5.38
C ILE A 204 -9.35 8.08 -4.51
N PHE A 205 -10.18 8.58 -3.61
CA PHE A 205 -9.83 9.69 -2.73
C PHE A 205 -10.00 9.30 -1.28
N ILE A 206 -8.95 9.48 -0.50
CA ILE A 206 -8.97 9.29 0.95
C ILE A 206 -8.84 10.67 1.58
N PRO A 207 -9.92 11.23 2.17
CA PRO A 207 -9.83 12.51 2.85
C PRO A 207 -8.98 12.39 4.12
N THR A 208 -8.49 13.50 4.60
CA THR A 208 -7.96 13.59 5.97
C THR A 208 -9.09 13.37 6.97
N ALA A 209 -8.80 12.68 8.06
CA ALA A 209 -9.77 12.50 9.13
C ALA A 209 -10.18 13.85 9.70
N GLU A 210 -11.46 14.02 9.94
CA GLU A 210 -11.98 15.15 10.71
C GLU A 210 -11.45 15.06 12.14
N ILE A 211 -11.23 16.22 12.79
CA ILE A 211 -10.62 16.28 14.11
C ILE A 211 -11.57 16.93 15.12
N PHE A 212 -11.37 16.58 16.39
CA PHE A 212 -11.92 17.27 17.54
C PHE A 212 -10.80 17.65 18.51
N TYR A 213 -11.09 18.51 19.44
CA TYR A 213 -10.12 19.03 20.41
C TYR A 213 -10.54 18.64 21.82
N VAL A 214 -9.56 18.29 22.65
CA VAL A 214 -9.76 18.02 24.07
C VAL A 214 -8.83 18.94 24.86
N LYS A 215 -9.38 19.65 25.85
CA LYS A 215 -8.64 20.52 26.74
C LYS A 215 -9.15 20.43 28.18
N GLY A 216 -8.46 21.10 29.10
CA GLY A 216 -8.79 21.10 30.54
C GLY A 216 -8.19 19.92 31.28
N GLN A 217 -8.92 19.39 32.25
CA GLN A 217 -8.46 18.35 33.18
C GLN A 217 -8.48 16.94 32.56
N VAL A 218 -7.69 16.75 31.49
CA VAL A 218 -7.43 15.46 30.84
C VAL A 218 -5.94 15.15 30.83
N LYS A 219 -5.56 13.88 30.80
CA LYS A 219 -4.15 13.47 30.89
C LYS A 219 -3.34 13.86 29.65
N ALA A 220 -3.98 13.89 28.49
CA ALA A 220 -3.34 14.26 27.22
C ALA A 220 -4.25 15.23 26.43
N PRO A 221 -4.19 16.55 26.73
CA PRO A 221 -4.92 17.54 25.94
C PRO A 221 -4.32 17.66 24.52
N GLY A 222 -5.18 17.89 23.53
CA GLY A 222 -4.73 17.96 22.13
C GLY A 222 -5.86 17.82 21.12
N SER A 223 -5.47 17.66 19.85
CA SER A 223 -6.37 17.38 18.75
C SER A 223 -6.32 15.89 18.37
N TYR A 224 -7.48 15.32 18.09
CA TYR A 224 -7.62 13.90 17.82
C TYR A 224 -8.50 13.65 16.60
N PRO A 225 -8.19 12.63 15.77
CA PRO A 225 -9.03 12.28 14.65
C PRO A 225 -10.33 11.63 15.12
N ILE A 226 -11.42 11.97 14.45
CA ILE A 226 -12.73 11.37 14.63
C ILE A 226 -12.76 10.03 13.90
N THR A 227 -13.22 9.01 14.56
CA THR A 227 -13.54 7.72 13.95
C THR A 227 -15.05 7.50 13.91
N ALA A 228 -15.50 6.57 13.04
CA ALA A 228 -16.91 6.27 12.89
C ALA A 228 -17.59 6.02 14.26
N ASN A 229 -18.75 6.67 14.47
CA ASN A 229 -19.54 6.57 15.68
C ASN A 229 -18.83 6.96 17.00
N MET A 230 -17.84 7.86 16.93
CA MET A 230 -17.14 8.33 18.13
C MET A 230 -18.09 9.02 19.11
N THR A 231 -18.04 8.61 20.37
CA THR A 231 -18.78 9.19 21.49
C THR A 231 -17.85 10.01 22.39
N LEU A 232 -18.45 10.83 23.27
CA LEU A 232 -17.69 11.61 24.26
C LEU A 232 -16.82 10.71 25.17
N VAL A 233 -17.34 9.55 25.61
CA VAL A 233 -16.54 8.57 26.38
C VAL A 233 -15.29 8.14 25.60
N MET A 234 -15.45 7.81 24.32
CA MET A 234 -14.34 7.40 23.48
C MET A 234 -13.35 8.54 23.24
N ALA A 235 -13.85 9.76 23.11
CA ALA A 235 -13.02 10.96 22.93
C ALA A 235 -12.19 11.25 24.18
N LEU A 236 -12.79 11.17 25.38
CA LEU A 236 -12.07 11.33 26.64
C LEU A 236 -11.03 10.22 26.84
N ALA A 237 -11.37 8.97 26.52
CA ALA A 237 -10.41 7.87 26.57
C ALA A 237 -9.19 8.09 25.65
N ARG A 238 -9.38 8.67 24.46
CA ARG A 238 -8.27 9.06 23.57
C ARG A 238 -7.39 10.15 24.17
N GLY A 239 -7.97 11.09 24.93
CA GLY A 239 -7.25 12.09 25.73
C GLY A 239 -6.58 11.52 26.99
N GLY A 240 -6.50 10.20 27.11
CA GLY A 240 -5.88 9.52 28.27
C GLY A 240 -6.78 9.47 29.51
N GLY A 241 -8.05 9.87 29.39
CA GLY A 241 -9.01 9.98 30.49
C GLY A 241 -8.92 11.30 31.26
N ILE A 242 -9.86 11.48 32.18
CA ILE A 242 -9.93 12.63 33.08
C ILE A 242 -8.83 12.50 34.13
N THR A 243 -8.22 13.61 34.55
CA THR A 243 -7.25 13.64 35.68
C THR A 243 -7.95 13.53 37.03
N ASP A 244 -7.21 13.30 38.12
CA ASP A 244 -7.74 13.23 39.47
C ASP A 244 -8.39 14.56 39.93
N LEU A 245 -8.03 15.67 39.31
CA LEU A 245 -8.64 17.00 39.58
C LEU A 245 -9.82 17.29 38.65
N GLY A 246 -10.06 16.48 37.63
CA GLY A 246 -11.17 16.67 36.71
C GLY A 246 -12.48 16.04 37.18
N SER A 247 -13.58 16.51 36.61
CA SER A 247 -14.90 15.98 36.91
C SER A 247 -15.69 15.66 35.64
N ASP A 248 -16.31 14.51 35.61
CA ASP A 248 -17.22 14.09 34.55
C ASP A 248 -18.51 14.88 34.49
N SER A 249 -18.92 15.50 35.63
CA SER A 249 -20.06 16.40 35.71
C SER A 249 -19.77 17.81 35.18
N HIS A 250 -18.49 18.19 35.02
CA HIS A 250 -18.09 19.51 34.56
C HIS A 250 -17.50 19.49 33.12
N ILE A 251 -18.05 18.65 32.26
CA ILE A 251 -17.67 18.59 30.86
C ILE A 251 -18.55 19.52 30.04
N LYS A 252 -17.93 20.28 29.16
CA LYS A 252 -18.57 21.15 28.17
C LYS A 252 -18.08 20.78 26.76
N ILE A 253 -18.98 20.75 25.79
CA ILE A 253 -18.66 20.62 24.37
C ILE A 253 -19.02 21.95 23.72
N VAL A 254 -18.05 22.60 23.10
CA VAL A 254 -18.29 23.77 22.26
C VAL A 254 -18.40 23.30 20.82
N ARG A 255 -19.59 23.39 20.25
CA ARG A 255 -19.96 22.98 18.89
C ARG A 255 -20.54 24.16 18.16
N LYS A 256 -19.91 24.58 17.04
CA LYS A 256 -20.39 25.73 16.21
C LYS A 256 -20.74 26.96 17.05
N ASN A 257 -19.87 27.30 18.01
CA ASN A 257 -20.02 28.40 18.98
C ASN A 257 -21.17 28.23 20.02
N VAL A 258 -21.78 27.07 20.10
CA VAL A 258 -22.78 26.74 21.14
C VAL A 258 -22.12 25.85 22.19
N THR A 259 -22.28 26.22 23.46
CA THR A 259 -21.80 25.39 24.56
C THR A 259 -22.90 24.42 25.00
N ILE A 260 -22.57 23.13 24.94
CA ILE A 260 -23.43 22.02 25.36
C ILE A 260 -22.85 21.43 26.65
N SER A 261 -23.66 21.30 27.68
CA SER A 261 -23.28 20.52 28.87
C SER A 261 -23.95 19.14 28.79
N PRO A 262 -23.20 18.12 28.34
CA PRO A 262 -23.78 16.81 28.11
C PRO A 262 -24.16 16.15 29.41
N LYS A 263 -25.40 15.66 29.50
CA LYS A 263 -25.85 14.79 30.60
C LYS A 263 -25.55 13.31 30.32
N ASP A 264 -25.36 12.98 29.04
CA ASP A 264 -25.04 11.64 28.58
C ASP A 264 -23.65 11.64 27.89
N LEU A 265 -22.77 10.81 28.38
CA LEU A 265 -21.42 10.64 27.81
C LEU A 265 -21.41 9.86 26.49
N ASN A 266 -22.55 9.29 26.07
CA ASN A 266 -22.70 8.65 24.77
C ASN A 266 -23.06 9.61 23.63
N ILE A 267 -23.10 10.93 23.89
CA ILE A 267 -23.27 11.93 22.83
C ILE A 267 -22.20 11.76 21.75
N LYS A 268 -22.61 11.79 20.49
CA LYS A 268 -21.68 11.71 19.34
C LYS A 268 -20.88 12.99 19.23
N ILE A 269 -19.59 12.84 18.96
CA ILE A 269 -18.66 13.93 18.65
C ILE A 269 -18.78 14.29 17.18
N GLU A 270 -18.83 15.59 16.92
CA GLU A 270 -18.84 16.16 15.57
C GLU A 270 -17.50 16.82 15.25
N PRO A 271 -17.21 17.05 13.95
CA PRO A 271 -16.03 17.77 13.51
C PRO A 271 -15.90 19.15 14.17
N ASN A 272 -14.67 19.45 14.61
CA ASN A 272 -14.31 20.70 15.29
C ASN A 272 -14.98 20.90 16.66
N ASP A 273 -15.55 19.87 17.27
CA ASP A 273 -15.96 19.95 18.67
C ASP A 273 -14.76 20.23 19.56
N VAL A 274 -14.94 21.13 20.52
CA VAL A 274 -13.96 21.36 21.59
C VAL A 274 -14.54 20.84 22.89
N ILE A 275 -13.95 19.76 23.40
CA ILE A 275 -14.31 19.16 24.69
C ILE A 275 -13.46 19.84 25.76
N ASP A 276 -14.11 20.46 26.72
CA ASP A 276 -13.49 21.15 27.84
C ASP A 276 -13.88 20.45 29.14
N VAL A 277 -12.89 19.89 29.82
CA VAL A 277 -13.09 19.17 31.09
C VAL A 277 -12.72 20.08 32.24
N GLY A 278 -13.70 20.46 33.03
CA GLY A 278 -13.51 21.32 34.17
C GLY A 278 -13.00 20.58 35.43
N GLU A 279 -12.62 21.37 36.42
CA GLU A 279 -12.17 20.86 37.71
C GLU A 279 -13.35 20.33 38.56
N GLY A 280 -13.11 19.28 39.33
CA GLY A 280 -13.98 18.80 40.37
C GLY A 280 -13.82 19.68 41.61
N PHE A 281 -14.94 20.06 42.23
CA PHE A 281 -14.90 20.69 43.57
C PHE A 281 -14.81 19.55 44.60
N PHE A 282 -13.74 19.53 45.34
CA PHE A 282 -13.54 18.64 46.50
C PHE A 282 -14.08 19.29 47.76
#